data_942cce5fd20beb9d8ccb0236bd4b55ee
#
_entry.id   942cce5fd20beb9d8ccb0236bd4b55ee
#
_cell.length_a   1.000
_cell.length_b   1.000
_cell.length_c   1.000
_cell.angle_alpha   90.00
_cell.angle_beta   90.00
_cell.angle_gamma   90.00
#
_symmetry.space_group_name_H-M   'P 1'
#
loop_
_entity.id
_entity.type
_entity.pdbx_description
1 polymer ?
#
loop_
_entity_poly.entity_id
_entity_poly.type
_entity_poly.pdbx_seq_one_letter_code
_entity_poly.pdbx_strand_id
1 'polypeptide(L)'
;MLKLDLHIHSEYSEDGEGSPKEIIKVLQNKGLKGMAITDHNTLKGSLKALKEAPKDFIVIPGVEISTKNGHILGLNLKEEVPRDLSVEETVEKIIDNGGIPIVPHLLRSMSGIKEEKLSIIKDKIPAIEVFNACSVPQSNLKVAKIAKKYGLGGTGGSDSHVPEYAGYSYTVIDTNNLSIDAVIDEINKKKTWGSGSTLPISYRKDRMIKSIKQFAQRGFKRI
;
A
#
# COMPACT_ATOMS: atom_id res chain seq x y z
N MET A 1 -4.45 16.18 12.53
CA MET A 1 -4.03 15.43 11.30
C MET A 1 -3.25 14.18 11.67
N LEU A 2 -3.66 13.05 11.16
CA LEU A 2 -2.98 11.76 11.35
C LEU A 2 -2.03 11.46 10.18
N LYS A 3 -0.99 10.68 10.46
CA LYS A 3 -0.06 10.14 9.46
C LYS A 3 -0.07 8.62 9.59
N LEU A 4 -0.43 7.92 8.50
CA LEU A 4 -0.45 6.47 8.44
C LEU A 4 0.36 5.99 7.22
N ASP A 5 1.20 4.99 7.40
CA ASP A 5 1.85 4.29 6.29
C ASP A 5 0.90 3.18 5.78
N LEU A 6 0.38 3.34 4.57
CA LEU A 6 -0.67 2.46 4.05
C LEU A 6 -0.14 1.37 3.09
N HIS A 7 1.19 1.18 3.01
CA HIS A 7 1.79 0.17 2.15
C HIS A 7 3.11 -0.32 2.76
N ILE A 8 3.06 -1.46 3.46
CA ILE A 8 4.20 -2.06 4.16
C ILE A 8 4.14 -3.59 4.02
N HIS A 9 5.30 -4.22 3.86
CA HIS A 9 5.45 -5.68 3.87
C HIS A 9 6.14 -6.14 5.15
N SER A 10 5.66 -7.25 5.72
CA SER A 10 6.20 -7.89 6.90
C SER A 10 6.82 -9.26 6.59
N GLU A 11 7.30 -9.97 7.59
CA GLU A 11 7.80 -11.35 7.48
C GLU A 11 6.77 -12.36 6.95
N TYR A 12 5.50 -11.97 6.83
CA TYR A 12 4.43 -12.80 6.24
C TYR A 12 4.36 -12.68 4.71
N SER A 13 5.08 -11.72 4.12
CA SER A 13 5.30 -11.61 2.67
C SER A 13 6.55 -12.39 2.27
N GLU A 14 6.55 -13.05 1.11
CA GLU A 14 7.71 -13.82 0.61
C GLU A 14 9.00 -12.99 0.52
N ASP A 15 8.90 -11.69 0.44
CA ASP A 15 9.99 -10.76 0.19
C ASP A 15 10.16 -9.71 1.29
N GLY A 16 9.30 -9.73 2.30
CA GLY A 16 9.36 -8.84 3.45
C GLY A 16 10.17 -9.41 4.61
N GLU A 17 10.58 -8.54 5.51
CA GLU A 17 11.35 -8.85 6.71
C GLU A 17 10.78 -8.07 7.90
N GLY A 18 10.98 -8.63 9.10
CA GLY A 18 10.54 -8.00 10.33
C GLY A 18 9.10 -8.31 10.73
N SER A 19 8.92 -8.45 12.03
CA SER A 19 7.62 -8.73 12.62
C SER A 19 6.71 -7.50 12.60
N PRO A 20 5.38 -7.68 12.60
CA PRO A 20 4.44 -6.58 12.74
C PRO A 20 4.71 -5.70 13.98
N LYS A 21 5.14 -6.28 15.08
CA LYS A 21 5.49 -5.57 16.32
C LYS A 21 6.69 -4.64 16.16
N GLU A 22 7.73 -5.08 15.44
CA GLU A 22 8.89 -4.23 15.12
C GLU A 22 8.49 -3.07 14.23
N ILE A 23 7.67 -3.31 13.20
CA ILE A 23 7.15 -2.28 12.30
C ILE A 23 6.35 -1.23 13.08
N ILE A 24 5.43 -1.65 13.97
CA ILE A 24 4.66 -0.75 14.84
C ILE A 24 5.61 0.15 15.65
N LYS A 25 6.62 -0.44 16.30
CA LYS A 25 7.59 0.29 17.12
C LYS A 25 8.35 1.35 16.30
N VAL A 26 8.78 0.99 15.08
CA VAL A 26 9.48 1.92 14.19
C VAL A 26 8.58 3.08 13.80
N LEU A 27 7.33 2.82 13.43
CA LEU A 27 6.36 3.85 13.03
C LEU A 27 6.01 4.79 14.19
N GLN A 28 5.81 4.25 15.40
CA GLN A 28 5.59 5.06 16.61
C GLN A 28 6.78 5.98 16.90
N ASN A 29 8.01 5.46 16.80
CA ASN A 29 9.22 6.26 16.99
C ASN A 29 9.36 7.39 15.94
N LYS A 30 8.79 7.21 14.74
CA LYS A 30 8.72 8.23 13.69
C LYS A 30 7.49 9.15 13.82
N GLY A 31 6.67 8.98 14.87
CA GLY A 31 5.49 9.80 15.13
C GLY A 31 4.28 9.50 14.26
N LEU A 32 4.25 8.36 13.55
CA LEU A 32 3.06 7.92 12.84
C LEU A 32 2.04 7.34 13.83
N LYS A 33 0.76 7.44 13.49
CA LYS A 33 -0.37 7.01 14.32
C LYS A 33 -1.06 5.75 13.81
N GLY A 34 -0.54 5.15 12.74
CA GLY A 34 -1.10 3.91 12.22
C GLY A 34 -0.42 3.44 10.94
N MET A 35 -0.89 2.29 10.49
CA MET A 35 -0.40 1.63 9.28
C MET A 35 -1.44 0.72 8.65
N ALA A 36 -1.19 0.31 7.41
CA ALA A 36 -1.69 -0.93 6.84
C ALA A 36 -0.51 -1.83 6.48
N ILE A 37 -0.44 -3.04 7.05
CA ILE A 37 0.41 -4.10 6.49
C ILE A 37 -0.33 -4.67 5.29
N THR A 38 0.37 -4.73 4.16
CA THR A 38 -0.19 -5.12 2.87
C THR A 38 0.67 -6.21 2.23
N ASP A 39 0.93 -7.27 3.00
CA ASP A 39 1.69 -8.43 2.53
C ASP A 39 1.11 -9.00 1.23
N HIS A 40 1.95 -9.54 0.36
CA HIS A 40 1.51 -10.10 -0.91
C HIS A 40 0.54 -11.26 -0.71
N ASN A 41 -0.70 -11.06 -1.20
CA ASN A 41 -1.76 -12.07 -1.29
C ASN A 41 -2.15 -12.73 0.05
N THR A 42 -1.86 -12.11 1.19
CA THR A 42 -2.25 -12.65 2.51
C THR A 42 -2.57 -11.56 3.53
N LEU A 43 -3.56 -11.83 4.38
CA LEU A 43 -3.95 -10.99 5.53
C LEU A 43 -3.19 -11.33 6.82
N LYS A 44 -2.36 -12.38 6.83
CA LYS A 44 -1.76 -12.90 8.06
C LYS A 44 -0.98 -11.86 8.85
N GLY A 45 -0.13 -11.07 8.18
CA GLY A 45 0.68 -10.02 8.82
C GLY A 45 -0.18 -8.91 9.40
N SER A 46 -1.19 -8.43 8.66
CA SER A 46 -2.08 -7.39 9.13
C SER A 46 -2.98 -7.83 10.28
N LEU A 47 -3.49 -9.06 10.26
CA LEU A 47 -4.26 -9.64 11.37
C LEU A 47 -3.39 -9.89 12.62
N LYS A 48 -2.13 -10.21 12.45
CA LYS A 48 -1.15 -10.29 13.54
C LYS A 48 -0.89 -8.91 14.13
N ALA A 49 -0.66 -7.91 13.29
CA ALA A 49 -0.46 -6.53 13.70
C ALA A 49 -1.66 -5.98 14.51
N LEU A 50 -2.88 -6.29 14.07
CA LEU A 50 -4.11 -5.87 14.74
C LEU A 50 -4.18 -6.35 16.19
N LYS A 51 -3.70 -7.57 16.46
CA LYS A 51 -3.65 -8.16 17.81
C LYS A 51 -2.55 -7.57 18.69
N GLU A 52 -1.49 -7.03 18.09
CA GLU A 52 -0.30 -6.51 18.77
C GLU A 52 -0.31 -4.99 18.90
N ALA A 53 -1.20 -4.30 18.20
CA ALA A 53 -1.26 -2.86 18.19
C ALA A 53 -1.69 -2.29 19.57
N PRO A 54 -0.98 -1.27 20.07
CA PRO A 54 -1.45 -0.54 21.22
C PRO A 54 -2.70 0.28 20.90
N LYS A 55 -3.47 0.65 21.93
CA LYS A 55 -4.78 1.32 21.78
C LYS A 55 -4.73 2.68 21.05
N ASP A 56 -3.58 3.33 21.06
CA ASP A 56 -3.34 4.63 20.43
C ASP A 56 -2.68 4.53 19.04
N PHE A 57 -2.70 3.35 18.44
CA PHE A 57 -2.12 3.09 17.12
C PHE A 57 -3.11 2.32 16.22
N ILE A 58 -3.43 2.91 15.06
CA ILE A 58 -4.38 2.33 14.10
C ILE A 58 -3.69 1.28 13.24
N VAL A 59 -4.26 0.09 13.14
CA VAL A 59 -3.88 -0.92 12.14
C VAL A 59 -5.07 -1.21 11.25
N ILE A 60 -4.94 -0.94 9.96
CA ILE A 60 -5.94 -1.24 8.95
C ILE A 60 -5.59 -2.58 8.31
N PRO A 61 -6.45 -3.61 8.36
CA PRO A 61 -6.20 -4.87 7.66
C PRO A 61 -6.05 -4.63 6.16
N GLY A 62 -4.96 -5.10 5.57
CA GLY A 62 -4.68 -4.86 4.16
C GLY A 62 -3.93 -6.00 3.49
N VAL A 63 -3.98 -6.02 2.17
CA VAL A 63 -3.29 -6.97 1.29
C VAL A 63 -2.84 -6.26 0.02
N GLU A 64 -1.63 -6.53 -0.47
CA GLU A 64 -1.27 -6.22 -1.84
C GLU A 64 -1.57 -7.42 -2.73
N ILE A 65 -2.63 -7.30 -3.53
CA ILE A 65 -3.16 -8.39 -4.35
C ILE A 65 -2.50 -8.37 -5.72
N SER A 66 -1.89 -9.50 -6.11
CA SER A 66 -1.31 -9.69 -7.43
C SER A 66 -2.40 -10.01 -8.44
N THR A 67 -2.61 -9.10 -9.40
CA THR A 67 -3.55 -9.28 -10.51
C THR A 67 -2.83 -9.68 -11.79
N LYS A 68 -3.57 -10.04 -12.84
CA LYS A 68 -3.00 -10.29 -14.19
C LYS A 68 -2.24 -9.09 -14.77
N ASN A 69 -2.54 -7.88 -14.31
CA ASN A 69 -2.05 -6.63 -14.92
C ASN A 69 -1.18 -5.76 -14.00
N GLY A 70 -0.87 -6.22 -12.81
CA GLY A 70 -0.14 -5.48 -11.76
C GLY A 70 -0.79 -5.67 -10.40
N HIS A 71 -0.51 -4.79 -9.45
CA HIS A 71 -0.99 -4.94 -8.08
C HIS A 71 -2.13 -3.97 -7.75
N ILE A 72 -2.98 -4.38 -6.80
CA ILE A 72 -4.00 -3.55 -6.16
C ILE A 72 -3.90 -3.74 -4.65
N LEU A 73 -3.88 -2.66 -3.87
CA LEU A 73 -4.06 -2.74 -2.43
C LEU A 73 -5.54 -2.86 -2.10
N GLY A 74 -5.89 -3.85 -1.31
CA GLY A 74 -7.19 -3.91 -0.64
C GLY A 74 -7.00 -3.52 0.82
N LEU A 75 -7.62 -2.43 1.25
CA LEU A 75 -7.59 -1.97 2.65
C LEU A 75 -8.90 -2.27 3.35
N ASN A 76 -8.86 -2.47 4.67
CA ASN A 76 -10.02 -2.80 5.52
C ASN A 76 -10.72 -4.11 5.11
N LEU A 77 -9.95 -5.11 4.69
CA LEU A 77 -10.46 -6.41 4.29
C LEU A 77 -10.76 -7.29 5.51
N LYS A 78 -11.81 -8.08 5.40
CA LYS A 78 -12.21 -9.10 6.40
C LYS A 78 -11.69 -10.50 6.04
N GLU A 79 -11.49 -10.75 4.75
CA GLU A 79 -10.99 -12.01 4.19
C GLU A 79 -10.10 -11.78 2.97
N GLU A 80 -9.34 -12.78 2.60
CA GLU A 80 -8.40 -12.68 1.48
C GLU A 80 -9.15 -12.64 0.14
N VAL A 81 -8.67 -11.81 -0.77
CA VAL A 81 -9.14 -11.73 -2.15
C VAL A 81 -8.24 -12.59 -3.02
N PRO A 82 -8.78 -13.48 -3.89
CA PRO A 82 -7.99 -14.34 -4.75
C PRO A 82 -7.04 -13.55 -5.66
N ARG A 83 -5.81 -14.05 -5.80
CA ARG A 83 -4.83 -13.51 -6.74
C ARG A 83 -5.13 -13.91 -8.19
N ASP A 84 -4.41 -13.34 -9.14
CA ASP A 84 -4.43 -13.67 -10.57
C ASP A 84 -5.79 -13.43 -11.27
N LEU A 85 -6.63 -12.60 -10.68
CA LEU A 85 -7.82 -12.05 -11.34
C LEU A 85 -7.45 -10.86 -12.23
N SER A 86 -8.37 -10.39 -13.08
CA SER A 86 -8.23 -9.09 -13.72
C SER A 86 -8.25 -7.95 -12.69
N VAL A 87 -7.76 -6.78 -13.06
CA VAL A 87 -7.82 -5.59 -12.18
C VAL A 87 -9.26 -5.27 -11.82
N GLU A 88 -10.16 -5.35 -12.78
CA GLU A 88 -11.59 -5.07 -12.64
C GLU A 88 -12.25 -6.02 -11.63
N GLU A 89 -12.06 -7.33 -11.81
CA GLU A 89 -12.59 -8.36 -10.89
C GLU A 89 -12.01 -8.23 -9.49
N THR A 90 -10.70 -7.90 -9.38
CA THR A 90 -10.05 -7.70 -8.07
C THR A 90 -10.66 -6.51 -7.33
N VAL A 91 -10.89 -5.39 -8.03
CA VAL A 91 -11.53 -4.20 -7.44
C VAL A 91 -12.94 -4.51 -6.96
N GLU A 92 -13.73 -5.24 -7.76
CA GLU A 92 -15.08 -5.64 -7.35
C GLU A 92 -15.06 -6.53 -6.10
N LYS A 93 -14.19 -7.54 -6.06
CA LYS A 93 -14.08 -8.42 -4.89
C LYS A 93 -13.61 -7.70 -3.62
N ILE A 94 -12.74 -6.69 -3.75
CA ILE A 94 -12.36 -5.84 -2.61
C ILE A 94 -13.58 -5.10 -2.08
N ILE A 95 -14.38 -4.51 -2.97
CA ILE A 95 -15.59 -3.75 -2.61
C ILE A 95 -16.65 -4.68 -1.98
N ASP A 96 -16.88 -5.85 -2.57
CA ASP A 96 -17.83 -6.86 -2.06
C ASP A 96 -17.44 -7.35 -0.65
N ASN A 97 -16.14 -7.36 -0.34
CA ASN A 97 -15.57 -7.67 0.98
C ASN A 97 -15.69 -6.50 1.98
N GLY A 98 -16.24 -5.35 1.56
CA GLY A 98 -16.33 -4.13 2.36
C GLY A 98 -15.01 -3.37 2.48
N GLY A 99 -14.02 -3.72 1.68
CA GLY A 99 -12.71 -3.06 1.63
C GLY A 99 -12.68 -1.89 0.64
N ILE A 100 -11.53 -1.20 0.64
CA ILE A 100 -11.24 -0.08 -0.25
C ILE A 100 -10.10 -0.45 -1.19
N PRO A 101 -10.32 -0.42 -2.52
CA PRO A 101 -9.26 -0.63 -3.49
C PRO A 101 -8.44 0.65 -3.70
N ILE A 102 -7.10 0.52 -3.62
CA ILE A 102 -6.14 1.58 -3.92
C ILE A 102 -5.17 1.05 -4.98
N VAL A 103 -4.85 1.86 -5.98
CA VAL A 103 -3.83 1.50 -6.99
C VAL A 103 -2.46 1.92 -6.47
N PRO A 104 -1.57 0.96 -6.11
CA PRO A 104 -0.22 1.26 -5.66
C PRO A 104 0.69 1.56 -6.84
N HIS A 105 1.78 2.30 -6.59
CA HIS A 105 2.90 2.53 -7.50
C HIS A 105 2.54 2.46 -8.99
N LEU A 106 1.50 3.19 -9.41
CA LEU A 106 1.01 3.25 -10.81
C LEU A 106 2.18 3.44 -11.79
N LEU A 107 2.15 2.72 -12.92
CA LEU A 107 3.17 2.74 -13.98
C LEU A 107 4.54 2.13 -13.59
N ARG A 108 4.69 1.50 -12.43
CA ARG A 108 5.91 0.73 -12.13
C ARG A 108 6.07 -0.40 -13.15
N SER A 109 7.28 -0.59 -13.65
CA SER A 109 7.57 -1.46 -14.81
C SER A 109 7.04 -2.89 -14.70
N MET A 110 7.16 -3.56 -13.55
CA MET A 110 6.78 -4.98 -13.41
C MET A 110 5.51 -5.21 -12.61
N SER A 111 5.17 -4.31 -11.68
CA SER A 111 4.11 -4.50 -10.71
C SER A 111 3.01 -3.42 -10.77
N GLY A 112 3.25 -2.31 -11.44
CA GLY A 112 2.26 -1.24 -11.59
C GLY A 112 1.26 -1.53 -12.71
N ILE A 113 0.01 -1.15 -12.51
CA ILE A 113 -0.97 -1.16 -13.59
C ILE A 113 -0.72 0.00 -14.56
N LYS A 114 -1.16 -0.12 -15.79
CA LYS A 114 -1.08 0.94 -16.80
C LYS A 114 -2.25 1.92 -16.68
N GLU A 115 -2.09 3.13 -17.22
CA GLU A 115 -3.12 4.17 -17.16
C GLU A 115 -4.42 3.76 -17.86
N GLU A 116 -4.35 2.90 -18.92
CA GLU A 116 -5.55 2.38 -19.58
C GLU A 116 -6.41 1.57 -18.61
N LYS A 117 -5.79 0.73 -17.77
CA LYS A 117 -6.51 -0.05 -16.75
C LYS A 117 -7.06 0.84 -15.64
N LEU A 118 -6.31 1.85 -15.21
CA LEU A 118 -6.82 2.84 -14.27
C LEU A 118 -8.08 3.54 -14.81
N SER A 119 -8.11 3.89 -16.09
CA SER A 119 -9.26 4.56 -16.70
C SER A 119 -10.57 3.77 -16.65
N ILE A 120 -10.46 2.43 -16.62
CA ILE A 120 -11.61 1.52 -16.52
C ILE A 120 -12.18 1.49 -15.09
N ILE A 121 -11.29 1.49 -14.08
CA ILE A 121 -11.68 1.31 -12.67
C ILE A 121 -11.81 2.62 -11.89
N LYS A 122 -11.46 3.77 -12.46
CA LYS A 122 -11.35 5.06 -11.77
C LYS A 122 -12.61 5.51 -11.01
N ASP A 123 -13.78 5.10 -11.47
CA ASP A 123 -15.05 5.44 -10.84
C ASP A 123 -15.42 4.51 -9.67
N LYS A 124 -14.69 3.39 -9.53
CA LYS A 124 -14.85 2.39 -8.46
C LYS A 124 -13.80 2.51 -7.35
N ILE A 125 -12.78 3.37 -7.51
CA ILE A 125 -11.71 3.55 -6.54
C ILE A 125 -11.68 4.98 -5.99
N PRO A 126 -11.45 5.19 -4.69
CA PRO A 126 -11.40 6.54 -4.12
C PRO A 126 -10.04 7.22 -4.33
N ALA A 127 -8.95 6.46 -4.38
CA ALA A 127 -7.60 7.02 -4.40
C ALA A 127 -6.60 6.13 -5.14
N ILE A 128 -5.45 6.72 -5.47
CA ILE A 128 -4.24 6.01 -5.93
C ILE A 128 -3.04 6.42 -5.06
N GLU A 129 -2.00 5.60 -4.99
CA GLU A 129 -0.80 5.89 -4.24
C GLU A 129 0.05 6.92 -4.99
N VAL A 130 -0.09 8.19 -4.61
CA VAL A 130 0.61 9.32 -5.26
C VAL A 130 2.04 9.50 -4.76
N PHE A 131 2.36 8.91 -3.61
CA PHE A 131 3.71 8.94 -3.06
C PHE A 131 4.12 7.57 -2.55
N ASN A 132 4.97 6.88 -3.29
CA ASN A 132 5.60 5.61 -2.90
C ASN A 132 7.09 5.85 -2.65
N ALA A 133 7.60 5.47 -1.47
CA ALA A 133 8.99 5.74 -1.12
C ALA A 133 10.00 4.92 -1.94
N CYS A 134 9.62 3.74 -2.43
CA CYS A 134 10.45 2.92 -3.33
C CYS A 134 10.50 3.47 -4.77
N SER A 135 9.56 4.34 -5.15
CA SER A 135 9.51 4.94 -6.49
C SER A 135 10.50 6.09 -6.62
N VAL A 136 10.87 6.42 -7.86
CA VAL A 136 11.67 7.63 -8.12
C VAL A 136 10.79 8.88 -8.02
N PRO A 137 11.33 10.04 -7.60
CA PRO A 137 10.55 11.27 -7.41
C PRO A 137 9.72 11.67 -8.65
N GLN A 138 10.28 11.51 -9.85
CA GLN A 138 9.60 11.83 -11.09
C GLN A 138 8.35 10.96 -11.33
N SER A 139 8.39 9.69 -10.92
CA SER A 139 7.22 8.80 -10.99
C SER A 139 6.12 9.27 -10.04
N ASN A 140 6.46 9.61 -8.80
CA ASN A 140 5.50 10.15 -7.83
C ASN A 140 4.84 11.43 -8.36
N LEU A 141 5.61 12.36 -8.92
CA LEU A 141 5.07 13.58 -9.53
C LEU A 141 4.12 13.28 -10.71
N LYS A 142 4.46 12.29 -11.55
CA LYS A 142 3.60 11.87 -12.66
C LYS A 142 2.29 11.27 -12.15
N VAL A 143 2.35 10.38 -11.15
CA VAL A 143 1.17 9.75 -10.57
C VAL A 143 0.29 10.78 -9.87
N ALA A 144 0.87 11.74 -9.15
CA ALA A 144 0.12 12.85 -8.55
C ALA A 144 -0.65 13.69 -9.58
N LYS A 145 -0.08 13.93 -10.78
CA LYS A 145 -0.79 14.60 -11.89
C LYS A 145 -1.94 13.75 -12.43
N ILE A 146 -1.73 12.42 -12.51
CA ILE A 146 -2.78 11.48 -12.95
C ILE A 146 -3.92 11.44 -11.94
N ALA A 147 -3.64 11.40 -10.62
CA ALA A 147 -4.68 11.47 -9.59
C ALA A 147 -5.57 12.72 -9.77
N LYS A 148 -4.94 13.88 -9.93
CA LYS A 148 -5.68 15.15 -10.19
C LYS A 148 -6.48 15.10 -11.49
N LYS A 149 -5.92 14.56 -12.57
CA LYS A 149 -6.59 14.41 -13.87
C LYS A 149 -7.90 13.62 -13.75
N TYR A 150 -7.91 12.56 -12.94
CA TYR A 150 -9.07 11.68 -12.75
C TYR A 150 -9.94 12.03 -11.53
N GLY A 151 -9.64 13.09 -10.80
CA GLY A 151 -10.38 13.49 -9.60
C GLY A 151 -10.32 12.45 -8.48
N LEU A 152 -9.17 11.77 -8.36
CA LEU A 152 -8.91 10.77 -7.32
C LEU A 152 -8.19 11.39 -6.13
N GLY A 153 -8.44 10.87 -4.94
CA GLY A 153 -7.63 11.12 -3.75
C GLY A 153 -6.23 10.52 -3.89
N GLY A 154 -5.35 10.87 -2.97
CA GLY A 154 -4.00 10.35 -2.93
C GLY A 154 -3.71 9.59 -1.63
N THR A 155 -2.95 8.50 -1.72
CA THR A 155 -2.35 7.86 -0.55
C THR A 155 -0.83 7.90 -0.65
N GLY A 156 -0.15 7.61 0.46
CA GLY A 156 1.28 7.40 0.51
C GLY A 156 1.61 6.16 1.30
N GLY A 157 2.59 5.42 0.84
CA GLY A 157 3.11 4.23 1.49
C GLY A 157 4.60 4.08 1.29
N SER A 158 5.30 3.54 2.28
CA SER A 158 6.74 3.32 2.18
C SER A 158 7.08 2.20 1.19
N ASP A 159 6.19 1.24 1.01
CA ASP A 159 6.46 0.00 0.26
C ASP A 159 7.71 -0.67 0.82
N SER A 160 7.86 -0.54 2.15
CA SER A 160 9.01 -1.05 2.87
C SER A 160 8.92 -2.56 3.02
N HIS A 161 10.06 -3.22 2.83
CA HIS A 161 10.23 -4.66 3.02
C HIS A 161 11.18 -4.98 4.18
N VAL A 162 11.61 -3.94 4.89
CA VAL A 162 12.37 -4.04 6.14
C VAL A 162 11.88 -2.97 7.11
N PRO A 163 11.78 -3.24 8.41
CA PRO A 163 11.18 -2.31 9.38
C PRO A 163 11.79 -0.92 9.39
N GLU A 164 13.11 -0.82 9.21
CA GLU A 164 13.87 0.43 9.23
C GLU A 164 13.30 1.52 8.30
N TYR A 165 12.79 1.12 7.14
CA TYR A 165 12.29 2.03 6.11
C TYR A 165 10.78 2.25 6.16
N ALA A 166 10.04 1.57 7.04
CA ALA A 166 8.63 1.87 7.29
C ALA A 166 8.45 3.34 7.71
N GLY A 167 7.43 3.99 7.21
CA GLY A 167 7.11 5.38 7.50
C GLY A 167 7.94 6.43 6.74
N TYR A 168 8.76 6.05 5.76
CA TYR A 168 9.43 7.02 4.88
C TYR A 168 8.43 7.78 4.00
N SER A 169 7.35 7.13 3.64
CA SER A 169 6.17 7.77 3.04
C SER A 169 4.92 7.36 3.82
N TYR A 170 3.95 8.25 3.83
CA TYR A 170 2.71 8.10 4.58
C TYR A 170 1.56 8.89 3.95
N THR A 171 0.37 8.51 4.31
CA THR A 171 -0.86 9.22 3.97
C THR A 171 -1.16 10.24 5.08
N VAL A 172 -1.43 11.47 4.68
CA VAL A 172 -1.92 12.54 5.56
C VAL A 172 -3.44 12.55 5.53
N ILE A 173 -4.04 12.52 6.72
CA ILE A 173 -5.49 12.43 6.91
C ILE A 173 -5.93 13.52 7.87
N ASP A 174 -6.87 14.34 7.42
CA ASP A 174 -7.36 15.48 8.21
C ASP A 174 -8.46 15.04 9.20
N THR A 175 -8.06 14.25 10.16
CA THR A 175 -8.91 13.84 11.29
C THR A 175 -8.08 13.76 12.57
N ASN A 176 -8.72 13.92 13.72
CA ASN A 176 -8.14 13.65 15.05
C ASN A 176 -8.76 12.36 15.65
N ASN A 177 -9.70 11.73 14.96
CA ASN A 177 -10.32 10.49 15.41
C ASN A 177 -9.42 9.29 15.06
N LEU A 178 -8.92 8.61 16.10
CA LEU A 178 -8.08 7.41 16.01
C LEU A 178 -8.94 6.15 15.80
N SER A 179 -9.73 6.11 14.74
CA SER A 179 -10.50 4.92 14.35
C SER A 179 -10.27 4.57 12.88
N ILE A 180 -10.37 3.28 12.57
CA ILE A 180 -10.30 2.78 11.18
C ILE A 180 -11.38 3.46 10.34
N ASP A 181 -12.61 3.51 10.84
CA ASP A 181 -13.74 4.09 10.09
C ASP A 181 -13.51 5.55 9.71
N ALA A 182 -12.96 6.36 10.62
CA ALA A 182 -12.65 7.76 10.32
C ALA A 182 -11.58 7.91 9.22
N VAL A 183 -10.57 7.03 9.21
CA VAL A 183 -9.53 7.00 8.17
C VAL A 183 -10.14 6.59 6.83
N ILE A 184 -10.93 5.52 6.82
CA ILE A 184 -11.61 4.99 5.64
C ILE A 184 -12.56 6.03 5.03
N ASP A 185 -13.31 6.73 5.87
CA ASP A 185 -14.21 7.82 5.45
C ASP A 185 -13.47 8.94 4.72
N GLU A 186 -12.32 9.39 5.24
CA GLU A 186 -11.54 10.46 4.60
C GLU A 186 -10.90 9.99 3.28
N ILE A 187 -10.50 8.72 3.18
CA ILE A 187 -10.05 8.14 1.91
C ILE A 187 -11.20 8.13 0.91
N ASN A 188 -12.38 7.66 1.30
CA ASN A 188 -13.57 7.61 0.43
C ASN A 188 -14.04 9.00 -0.02
N LYS A 189 -13.91 10.01 0.83
CA LYS A 189 -14.16 11.43 0.49
C LYS A 189 -13.08 12.02 -0.42
N LYS A 190 -12.01 11.28 -0.74
CA LYS A 190 -10.87 11.73 -1.56
C LYS A 190 -10.12 12.92 -0.94
N LYS A 191 -10.12 13.04 0.39
CA LYS A 191 -9.52 14.13 1.16
C LYS A 191 -8.16 13.78 1.77
N THR A 192 -7.55 12.71 1.30
CA THR A 192 -6.23 12.27 1.75
C THR A 192 -5.17 12.56 0.70
N TRP A 193 -3.91 12.62 1.11
CA TRP A 193 -2.79 12.82 0.21
C TRP A 193 -1.50 12.16 0.72
N GLY A 194 -0.72 11.60 -0.21
CA GLY A 194 0.57 11.01 0.08
C GLY A 194 1.67 12.05 0.27
N SER A 195 2.53 11.83 1.27
CA SER A 195 3.68 12.68 1.58
C SER A 195 4.83 11.85 2.12
N GLY A 196 6.03 12.43 2.19
CA GLY A 196 7.21 11.76 2.75
C GLY A 196 8.48 12.00 1.97
N SER A 197 9.39 11.03 2.05
CA SER A 197 10.68 11.01 1.35
C SER A 197 10.86 9.70 0.61
N THR A 198 11.60 9.73 -0.50
CA THR A 198 11.97 8.48 -1.18
C THR A 198 13.12 7.79 -0.45
N LEU A 199 13.14 6.48 -0.53
CA LEU A 199 14.20 5.66 0.06
C LEU A 199 15.58 5.94 -0.58
N PRO A 200 16.67 5.70 0.13
CA PRO A 200 18.02 5.86 -0.42
C PRO A 200 18.21 5.10 -1.74
N ILE A 201 18.94 5.70 -2.67
CA ILE A 201 19.18 5.11 -3.99
C ILE A 201 19.86 3.75 -3.89
N SER A 202 20.80 3.59 -2.95
CA SER A 202 21.46 2.31 -2.67
C SER A 202 20.46 1.23 -2.35
N TYR A 203 19.58 1.47 -1.35
CA TYR A 203 18.53 0.51 -0.97
C TYR A 203 17.61 0.17 -2.13
N ARG A 204 17.15 1.16 -2.89
CA ARG A 204 16.27 0.91 -4.05
C ARG A 204 16.94 0.04 -5.12
N LYS A 205 18.24 0.20 -5.34
CA LYS A 205 19.02 -0.66 -6.25
C LYS A 205 19.13 -2.08 -5.72
N ASP A 206 19.48 -2.24 -4.44
CA ASP A 206 19.60 -3.56 -3.80
C ASP A 206 18.26 -4.30 -3.79
N ARG A 207 17.17 -3.59 -3.50
CA ARG A 207 15.82 -4.12 -3.55
C ARG A 207 15.42 -4.58 -4.96
N MET A 208 15.76 -3.80 -6.00
CA MET A 208 15.53 -4.18 -7.39
C MET A 208 16.31 -5.45 -7.76
N ILE A 209 17.58 -5.54 -7.37
CA ILE A 209 18.41 -6.73 -7.62
C ILE A 209 17.85 -7.95 -6.89
N LYS A 210 17.43 -7.80 -5.61
CA LYS A 210 16.79 -8.86 -4.82
C LYS A 210 15.52 -9.34 -5.51
N SER A 211 14.65 -8.42 -5.95
CA SER A 211 13.41 -8.73 -6.65
C SER A 211 13.63 -9.51 -7.95
N ILE A 212 14.62 -9.12 -8.76
CA ILE A 212 14.98 -9.83 -9.99
C ILE A 212 15.46 -11.24 -9.69
N LYS A 213 16.33 -11.42 -8.68
CA LYS A 213 16.81 -12.74 -8.25
C LYS A 213 15.66 -13.63 -7.78
N GLN A 214 14.78 -13.12 -6.94
CA GLN A 214 13.62 -13.85 -6.44
C GLN A 214 12.65 -14.23 -7.59
N PHE A 215 12.43 -13.34 -8.56
CA PHE A 215 11.63 -13.62 -9.75
C PHE A 215 12.23 -14.76 -10.57
N ALA A 216 13.55 -14.78 -10.78
CA ALA A 216 14.23 -15.89 -11.46
C ALA A 216 14.14 -17.20 -10.65
N GLN A 217 14.34 -17.16 -9.33
CA GLN A 217 14.23 -18.33 -8.44
C GLN A 217 12.81 -18.94 -8.45
N ARG A 218 11.76 -18.12 -8.60
CA ARG A 218 10.36 -18.58 -8.76
C ARG A 218 10.03 -19.07 -10.17
N GLY A 219 11.03 -19.27 -11.04
CA GLY A 219 10.80 -19.69 -12.42
C GLY A 219 10.05 -18.64 -13.25
N PHE A 220 10.37 -17.36 -13.05
CA PHE A 220 9.74 -16.20 -13.72
C PHE A 220 8.25 -16.00 -13.40
N LYS A 221 7.80 -16.53 -12.27
CA LYS A 221 6.44 -16.28 -11.77
C LYS A 221 6.42 -15.03 -10.86
N ARG A 222 5.37 -14.23 -11.00
CA ARG A 222 5.12 -13.09 -10.11
C ARG A 222 4.73 -13.58 -8.71
N ILE A 223 4.99 -12.76 -7.68
CA ILE A 223 4.47 -12.99 -6.33
C ILE A 223 2.96 -13.02 -6.37
#